data_a45aecb64ea32392140d7114c42f47f9
#
_entry.id   a45aecb64ea32392140d7114c42f47f9
#
_cell.length_a   1.000
_cell.length_b   1.000
_cell.length_c   1.000
_cell.angle_alpha   90.00
_cell.angle_beta   90.00
_cell.angle_gamma   90.00
#
_symmetry.space_group_name_H-M   'P 1'
#
loop_
_entity.id
_entity.type
_entity.pdbx_description
1 polymer ?
#
loop_
_entity_poly.entity_id
_entity_poly.type
_entity_poly.pdbx_seq_one_letter_code
_entity_poly.pdbx_strand_id
1 'polypeptide(L)'
;SGMKTVYVRITTPAGSLLGNAGSFSYENRSLPCSMKRSIEYNGKETPVSMFCNIDQTIQGGSFNVSIFVDGNMIGSRNFSFE
;
A
#
# COMPACT_ATOMS: atom_id res chain seq x y z
N SER A 1 -13.83 3.19 17.25
CA SER A 1 -13.48 1.85 16.82
C SER A 1 -14.37 1.43 15.67
N GLY A 2 -13.91 0.51 14.87
CA GLY A 2 -14.63 -0.02 13.72
C GLY A 2 -13.67 -0.59 12.72
N MET A 3 -14.25 -1.18 11.65
CA MET A 3 -13.43 -1.75 10.59
C MET A 3 -12.96 -0.66 9.63
N LYS A 4 -11.69 -0.69 9.30
CA LYS A 4 -11.07 0.21 8.33
C LYS A 4 -10.38 -0.63 7.26
N THR A 5 -10.43 -0.14 6.03
CA THR A 5 -9.66 -0.78 4.97
C THR A 5 -8.36 -0.02 4.76
N VAL A 6 -7.26 -0.75 4.83
CA VAL A 6 -5.93 -0.22 4.58
C VAL A 6 -5.54 -0.57 3.15
N TYR A 7 -5.12 0.42 2.39
CA TYR A 7 -4.67 0.26 1.02
C TYR A 7 -3.17 0.54 0.96
N VAL A 8 -2.44 -0.30 0.27
CA VAL A 8 -0.99 -0.16 0.14
C VAL A 8 -0.62 -0.10 -1.33
N ARG A 9 0.17 0.91 -1.69
CA ARG A 9 0.72 1.04 -3.03
C ARG A 9 2.23 0.86 -2.95
N ILE A 10 2.73 -0.07 -3.77
CA ILE A 10 4.18 -0.31 -3.87
C ILE A 10 4.57 -0.01 -5.30
N THR A 11 5.41 1.01 -5.48
CA THR A 11 5.89 1.39 -6.81
C THR A 11 7.35 1.02 -6.98
N THR A 12 7.66 0.54 -8.18
CA THR A 12 9.01 0.10 -8.56
C THR A 12 9.89 1.30 -8.92
N PRO A 13 11.22 1.11 -9.08
CA PRO A 13 12.08 2.20 -9.55
C PRO A 13 11.67 2.79 -10.88
N ALA A 14 10.98 2.02 -11.73
CA ALA A 14 10.47 2.52 -13.00
C ALA A 14 9.14 3.26 -12.86
N GLY A 15 8.59 3.37 -11.66
CA GLY A 15 7.34 4.05 -11.41
C GLY A 15 6.09 3.20 -11.63
N SER A 16 6.24 1.90 -11.85
CA SER A 16 5.13 0.97 -12.05
C SER A 16 4.60 0.46 -10.72
N LEU A 17 3.30 0.17 -10.66
CA LEU A 17 2.70 -0.42 -9.48
C LEU A 17 2.97 -1.92 -9.45
N LEU A 18 3.39 -2.43 -8.30
CA LEU A 18 3.56 -3.86 -8.07
C LEU A 18 2.22 -4.49 -7.72
N GLY A 19 1.82 -5.53 -8.47
CA GLY A 19 0.58 -6.23 -8.20
C GLY A 19 -0.65 -5.39 -8.49
N ASN A 20 -1.83 -5.93 -8.18
CA ASN A 20 -3.09 -5.21 -8.32
C ASN A 20 -4.14 -5.89 -7.46
N ALA A 21 -4.63 -5.19 -6.45
CA ALA A 21 -5.67 -5.68 -5.56
C ALA A 21 -6.95 -4.85 -5.67
N GLY A 22 -7.09 -4.05 -6.74
CA GLY A 22 -8.23 -3.19 -6.94
C GLY A 22 -7.84 -1.73 -6.88
N SER A 23 -8.81 -0.86 -6.61
CA SER A 23 -8.57 0.57 -6.57
C SER A 23 -9.33 1.19 -5.38
N PHE A 24 -8.97 2.42 -5.05
CA PHE A 24 -9.57 3.18 -3.97
C PHE A 24 -9.59 4.66 -4.33
N SER A 25 -10.41 5.43 -3.62
CA SER A 25 -10.50 6.87 -3.84
C SER A 25 -9.49 7.61 -3.00
N TYR A 26 -8.78 8.54 -3.65
CA TYR A 26 -7.83 9.41 -2.98
C TYR A 26 -7.82 10.76 -3.70
N GLU A 27 -8.12 11.83 -2.97
CA GLU A 27 -8.17 13.21 -3.49
C GLU A 27 -8.99 13.32 -4.78
N ASN A 28 -10.20 12.75 -4.75
CA ASN A 28 -11.13 12.76 -5.88
C ASN A 28 -10.63 12.01 -7.12
N ARG A 29 -9.70 11.08 -6.93
CA ARG A 29 -9.20 10.22 -8.01
C ARG A 29 -9.29 8.77 -7.59
N SER A 30 -9.34 7.90 -8.56
CA SER A 30 -9.26 6.47 -8.33
C SER A 30 -7.82 6.03 -8.56
N LEU A 31 -7.22 5.41 -7.53
CA LEU A 31 -5.85 4.91 -7.59
C LEU A 31 -5.84 3.40 -7.44
N PRO A 32 -5.04 2.68 -8.23
CA PRO A 32 -4.86 1.24 -8.00
C PRO A 32 -3.99 0.99 -6.78
N CYS A 33 -4.19 -0.15 -6.13
CA CYS A 33 -3.38 -0.53 -4.98
C CYS A 33 -2.72 -1.88 -5.19
N SER A 34 -1.57 -2.06 -4.55
CA SER A 34 -0.82 -3.32 -4.59
C SER A 34 -1.50 -4.37 -3.73
N MET A 35 -2.03 -3.96 -2.59
CA MET A 35 -2.76 -4.83 -1.68
C MET A 35 -3.70 -4.02 -0.81
N LYS A 36 -4.69 -4.70 -0.24
CA LYS A 36 -5.64 -4.09 0.69
C LYS A 36 -5.98 -5.08 1.78
N ARG A 37 -6.33 -4.56 2.95
CA ARG A 37 -6.71 -5.38 4.08
C ARG A 37 -7.66 -4.62 4.98
N SER A 38 -8.70 -5.31 5.46
CA SER A 38 -9.59 -4.76 6.48
C SER A 38 -9.05 -5.08 7.86
N ILE A 39 -8.98 -4.07 8.70
CA ILE A 39 -8.51 -4.22 10.08
C ILE A 39 -9.51 -3.57 11.02
N GLU A 40 -9.52 -4.03 12.26
CA GLU A 40 -10.28 -3.36 13.30
C GLU A 40 -9.37 -2.28 13.91
N TYR A 41 -9.83 -1.02 13.82
CA TYR A 41 -9.08 0.13 14.32
C TYR A 41 -9.76 0.65 15.57
N ASN A 42 -9.04 0.71 16.67
CA ASN A 42 -9.59 1.11 17.96
C ASN A 42 -8.95 2.38 18.51
N GLY A 43 -8.33 3.17 17.66
CA GLY A 43 -7.72 4.44 18.07
C GLY A 43 -6.33 4.30 18.66
N LYS A 44 -5.83 3.09 18.80
CA LYS A 44 -4.49 2.82 19.30
C LYS A 44 -3.62 2.32 18.16
N GLU A 45 -2.31 2.30 18.41
CA GLU A 45 -1.39 1.74 17.44
C GLU A 45 -1.74 0.28 17.20
N THR A 46 -2.03 -0.04 15.94
CA THR A 46 -2.41 -1.38 15.55
C THR A 46 -1.36 -1.93 14.59
N PRO A 47 -0.61 -2.97 14.98
CA PRO A 47 0.34 -3.59 14.06
C PRO A 47 -0.42 -4.32 12.96
N VAL A 48 0.02 -4.13 11.73
CA VAL A 48 -0.60 -4.76 10.57
C VAL A 48 0.50 -5.47 9.79
N SER A 49 0.30 -6.76 9.54
CA SER A 49 1.16 -7.53 8.65
C SER A 49 0.44 -7.78 7.35
N MET A 50 1.05 -7.42 6.25
CA MET A 50 0.48 -7.60 4.93
C MET A 50 1.49 -8.29 4.03
N PHE A 51 0.98 -9.18 3.18
CA PHE A 51 1.81 -9.94 2.25
C PHE A 51 1.28 -9.69 0.84
N CYS A 52 2.19 -9.43 -0.08
CA CYS A 52 1.87 -9.23 -1.47
C CYS A 52 2.54 -10.33 -2.29
N ASN A 53 1.74 -11.02 -3.10
CA ASN A 53 2.29 -11.98 -4.05
C ASN A 53 2.83 -11.21 -5.24
N ILE A 54 4.10 -11.39 -5.51
CA ILE A 54 4.78 -10.69 -6.59
C ILE A 54 5.10 -11.69 -7.67
N ASP A 55 4.38 -11.59 -8.79
CA ASP A 55 4.57 -12.48 -9.93
C ASP A 55 5.63 -11.96 -10.91
N GLN A 56 6.32 -10.90 -10.53
CA GLN A 56 7.33 -10.26 -11.34
C GLN A 56 8.71 -10.49 -10.74
N THR A 57 9.70 -10.55 -11.60
CA THR A 57 11.08 -10.56 -11.15
C THR A 57 11.42 -9.18 -10.59
N ILE A 58 11.81 -9.13 -9.33
CA ILE A 58 12.22 -7.88 -8.69
C ILE A 58 13.70 -7.67 -8.97
N GLN A 59 14.01 -6.55 -9.58
CA GLN A 59 15.37 -6.10 -9.77
C GLN A 59 15.75 -5.12 -8.68
N GLY A 60 17.02 -4.91 -8.44
CA GLY A 60 17.48 -3.96 -7.46
C GLY A 60 17.02 -2.54 -7.77
N GLY A 61 17.04 -1.68 -6.78
CA GLY A 61 16.65 -0.29 -6.91
C GLY A 61 15.79 0.16 -5.74
N SER A 62 15.23 1.35 -5.86
CA SER A 62 14.42 1.96 -4.81
C SER A 62 12.93 1.75 -5.08
N PHE A 63 12.24 1.23 -4.09
CA PHE A 63 10.80 1.03 -4.12
C PHE A 63 10.14 1.97 -3.13
N ASN A 64 8.98 2.49 -3.47
CA ASN A 64 8.20 3.31 -2.54
C ASN A 64 6.98 2.53 -2.07
N VAL A 65 6.75 2.55 -0.76
CA VAL A 65 5.58 1.94 -0.14
C VAL A 65 4.77 3.06 0.49
N SER A 66 3.52 3.23 0.06
CA SER A 66 2.61 4.24 0.58
C SER A 66 1.37 3.56 1.14
N ILE A 67 0.91 4.03 2.29
CA ILE A 67 -0.21 3.44 3.02
C ILE A 67 -1.33 4.46 3.16
N PHE A 68 -2.54 4.04 2.85
CA PHE A 68 -3.72 4.91 2.83
C PHE A 68 -4.85 4.32 3.67
N VAL A 69 -5.49 5.17 4.47
CA VAL A 69 -6.68 4.81 5.25
C VAL A 69 -7.62 6.01 5.23
N ASP A 70 -8.91 5.77 5.02
CA ASP A 70 -9.96 6.80 5.05
C ASP A 70 -9.69 7.98 4.10
N GLY A 71 -9.11 7.70 2.94
CA GLY A 71 -8.81 8.74 1.96
C GLY A 71 -7.59 9.58 2.29
N ASN A 72 -6.80 9.18 3.27
CA ASN A 72 -5.59 9.89 3.67
C ASN A 72 -4.37 8.98 3.55
N MET A 73 -3.26 9.56 3.09
CA MET A 73 -1.98 8.86 3.12
C MET A 73 -1.40 8.99 4.52
N ILE A 74 -1.27 7.85 5.21
CA ILE A 74 -0.80 7.84 6.59
C ILE A 74 0.67 7.48 6.72
N GLY A 75 1.30 7.05 5.65
CA GLY A 75 2.72 6.75 5.67
C GLY A 75 3.25 6.54 4.26
N SER A 76 4.53 6.82 4.10
CA SER A 76 5.25 6.58 2.85
C SER A 76 6.71 6.36 3.19
N ARG A 77 7.31 5.34 2.61
CA ARG A 77 8.70 4.99 2.89
C ARG A 77 9.35 4.40 1.66
N ASN A 78 10.62 4.72 1.46
CA ASN A 78 11.41 4.14 0.39
C ASN A 78 12.26 2.99 0.94
N PHE A 79 12.37 1.95 0.12
CA PHE A 79 13.24 0.81 0.40
C PHE A 79 14.17 0.61 -0.79
N SER A 80 15.41 0.23 -0.50
CA SER A 80 16.38 -0.07 -1.55
C SER A 80 16.77 -1.54 -1.46
N PHE A 81 16.86 -2.18 -2.62
CA PHE A 81 17.35 -3.56 -2.77
C PHE A 81 18.58 -3.55 -3.65
N GLU A 82 19.54 -4.36 -3.31
CA GLU A 82 20.78 -4.51 -4.08
C GLU A 82 20.77 -5.78 -4.92
#